data_c364a7671050468090d40f81c66f2fc4
#
_entry.id   c364a7671050468090d40f81c66f2fc4
#
_cell.length_a   1.000
_cell.length_b   1.000
_cell.length_c   1.000
_cell.angle_alpha   90.00
_cell.angle_beta   90.00
_cell.angle_gamma   90.00
#
_symmetry.space_group_name_H-M   'P 1'
#
loop_
_entity.id
_entity.type
_entity.pdbx_description
1 polymer ?
#
loop_
_entity_poly.entity_id
_entity_poly.type
_entity_poly.pdbx_seq_one_letter_code
_entity_poly.pdbx_strand_id
1 'polypeptide(L)'
;MSTVLIVEDNEKNMKLVRDILRHRGHETLEAAAGADGVRLAKERRPDLVLMDIQLPDIDGIAALGRIREDRTLDGMPVLAISASVMPDEQQKIVRSGFDAFITKPINLKAFQETVERFLAQGRRTG
;
A
#
# COMPACT_ATOMS: atom_id res chain seq x y z
N MET A 1 -15.90 -2.52 -8.53
CA MET A 1 -14.61 -1.96 -9.03
C MET A 1 -14.03 -1.03 -7.97
N SER A 2 -12.79 -1.27 -7.61
CA SER A 2 -12.13 -0.48 -6.55
C SER A 2 -11.00 0.37 -7.13
N THR A 3 -10.60 1.39 -6.39
CA THR A 3 -9.47 2.25 -6.74
C THR A 3 -8.33 1.98 -5.77
N VAL A 4 -7.16 1.65 -6.29
CA VAL A 4 -5.98 1.32 -5.49
C VAL A 4 -4.87 2.32 -5.80
N LEU A 5 -4.33 2.95 -4.76
CA LEU A 5 -3.15 3.82 -4.90
C LEU A 5 -1.90 2.98 -4.72
N ILE A 6 -0.99 3.07 -5.68
CA ILE A 6 0.30 2.38 -5.63
C ILE A 6 1.39 3.44 -5.43
N VAL A 7 2.13 3.32 -4.33
CA VAL A 7 3.26 4.22 -4.04
C VAL A 7 4.55 3.40 -4.17
N GLU A 8 5.25 3.58 -5.27
CA GLU A 8 6.41 2.78 -5.66
C GLU A 8 7.30 3.57 -6.61
N ASP A 9 8.59 3.67 -6.31
CA ASP A 9 9.53 4.41 -7.16
C ASP A 9 10.15 3.57 -8.27
N ASN A 10 10.11 2.24 -8.16
CA ASN A 10 10.66 1.36 -9.19
C ASN A 10 9.61 1.11 -10.28
N GLU A 11 9.93 1.51 -11.51
CA GLU A 11 8.98 1.42 -12.62
C GLU A 11 8.56 -0.01 -12.94
N LYS A 12 9.47 -0.97 -12.80
CA LYS A 12 9.15 -2.38 -13.07
C LYS A 12 8.16 -2.93 -12.06
N ASN A 13 8.35 -2.59 -10.78
CA ASN A 13 7.42 -3.00 -9.74
C ASN A 13 6.09 -2.29 -9.88
N MET A 14 6.11 -1.00 -10.20
CA MET A 14 4.90 -0.22 -10.45
C MET A 14 4.08 -0.85 -11.58
N LYS A 15 4.74 -1.18 -12.69
CA LYS A 15 4.07 -1.81 -13.82
C LYS A 15 3.47 -3.16 -13.46
N LEU A 16 4.23 -3.98 -12.74
CA LEU A 16 3.77 -5.30 -12.33
C LEU A 16 2.51 -5.21 -11.47
N VAL A 17 2.55 -4.37 -10.45
CA VAL A 17 1.43 -4.21 -9.52
C VAL A 17 0.22 -3.63 -10.25
N ARG A 18 0.44 -2.59 -11.07
CA ARG A 18 -0.60 -1.97 -11.86
C ARG A 18 -1.29 -2.98 -12.77
N ASP A 19 -0.51 -3.77 -13.50
CA ASP A 19 -1.05 -4.73 -14.46
C ASP A 19 -1.88 -5.80 -13.75
N ILE A 20 -1.41 -6.30 -12.60
CA ILE A 20 -2.16 -7.26 -11.80
C ILE A 20 -3.52 -6.69 -11.37
N LEU A 21 -3.52 -5.48 -10.85
CA LEU A 21 -4.73 -4.84 -10.36
C LEU A 21 -5.71 -4.53 -11.49
N ARG A 22 -5.23 -3.99 -12.60
CA ARG A 22 -6.07 -3.68 -13.75
C ARG A 22 -6.68 -4.92 -14.37
N HIS A 23 -5.91 -6.02 -14.38
CA HIS A 23 -6.43 -7.29 -14.88
C HIS A 23 -7.63 -7.78 -14.05
N ARG A 24 -7.67 -7.41 -12.78
CA ARG A 24 -8.78 -7.76 -11.87
C ARG A 24 -9.91 -6.72 -11.91
N GLY A 25 -9.82 -5.72 -12.78
CA GLY A 25 -10.88 -4.73 -12.96
C GLY A 25 -10.79 -3.52 -12.03
N HIS A 26 -9.67 -3.35 -11.33
CA HIS A 26 -9.49 -2.20 -10.44
C HIS A 26 -8.89 -1.02 -11.18
N GLU A 27 -9.25 0.19 -10.74
CA GLU A 27 -8.57 1.40 -11.16
C GLU A 27 -7.33 1.62 -10.32
N THR A 28 -6.29 2.20 -10.91
CA THR A 28 -5.04 2.44 -10.21
C THR A 28 -4.66 3.91 -10.25
N LEU A 29 -4.15 4.41 -9.12
CA LEU A 29 -3.49 5.69 -8.99
C LEU A 29 -2.02 5.40 -8.71
N GLU A 30 -1.12 6.23 -9.22
CA GLU A 30 0.32 5.97 -9.11
C GLU A 30 1.04 7.17 -8.52
N ALA A 31 1.94 6.88 -7.59
CA ALA A 31 2.85 7.88 -7.02
C ALA A 31 4.25 7.26 -6.93
N ALA A 32 5.26 7.99 -7.37
CA ALA A 32 6.65 7.52 -7.35
C ALA A 32 7.39 7.94 -6.07
N ALA A 33 6.77 8.74 -5.24
CA ALA A 33 7.38 9.25 -4.02
C ALA A 33 6.36 9.27 -2.87
N GLY A 34 6.85 9.23 -1.64
CA GLY A 34 6.00 9.17 -0.46
C GLY A 34 5.12 10.39 -0.29
N ALA A 35 5.66 11.60 -0.52
CA ALA A 35 4.88 12.83 -0.39
C ALA A 35 3.71 12.87 -1.37
N ASP A 36 3.93 12.47 -2.62
CA ASP A 36 2.86 12.38 -3.61
C ASP A 36 1.83 11.31 -3.23
N GLY A 37 2.30 10.21 -2.67
CA GLY A 37 1.41 9.15 -2.18
C GLY A 37 0.48 9.65 -1.09
N VAL A 38 1.03 10.38 -0.13
CA VAL A 38 0.23 10.98 0.95
C VAL A 38 -0.80 11.96 0.38
N ARG A 39 -0.37 12.82 -0.54
CA ARG A 39 -1.25 13.80 -1.17
C ARG A 39 -2.40 13.13 -1.91
N LEU A 40 -2.10 12.13 -2.73
CA LEU A 40 -3.12 11.41 -3.50
C LEU A 40 -4.07 10.64 -2.59
N ALA A 41 -3.57 10.05 -1.51
CA ALA A 41 -4.43 9.37 -0.55
C ALA A 41 -5.47 10.31 0.04
N LYS A 42 -5.05 11.52 0.40
CA LYS A 42 -5.94 12.52 0.98
C LYS A 42 -6.90 13.13 -0.03
N GLU A 43 -6.44 13.40 -1.24
CA GLU A 43 -7.25 14.02 -2.29
C GLU A 43 -8.22 13.06 -2.96
N ARG A 44 -7.75 11.87 -3.28
CA ARG A 44 -8.50 10.93 -4.12
C ARG A 44 -9.21 9.84 -3.33
N ARG A 45 -8.85 9.64 -2.08
CA ARG A 45 -9.48 8.69 -1.15
C ARG A 45 -9.67 7.32 -1.78
N PRO A 46 -8.55 6.63 -2.13
CA PRO A 46 -8.65 5.30 -2.71
C PRO A 46 -9.23 4.29 -1.72
N ASP A 47 -9.63 3.16 -2.24
CA ASP A 47 -10.14 2.07 -1.40
C ASP A 47 -9.03 1.33 -0.66
N LEU A 48 -7.81 1.41 -1.17
CA LEU A 48 -6.66 0.72 -0.59
C LEU A 48 -5.37 1.40 -1.08
N VAL A 49 -4.36 1.40 -0.23
CA VAL A 49 -3.03 1.92 -0.58
C VAL A 49 -2.02 0.79 -0.48
N LEU A 50 -1.19 0.64 -1.51
CA LEU A 50 -0.02 -0.23 -1.51
C LEU A 50 1.20 0.67 -1.46
N MET A 51 2.02 0.55 -0.41
CA MET A 51 3.10 1.48 -0.16
C MET A 51 4.42 0.77 0.05
N ASP A 52 5.40 1.07 -0.82
CA ASP A 52 6.75 0.60 -0.63
C ASP A 52 7.33 1.23 0.65
N ILE A 53 8.05 0.43 1.42
CA ILE A 53 8.73 0.92 2.61
C ILE A 53 9.92 1.81 2.24
N GLN A 54 10.62 1.48 1.15
CA GLN A 54 11.81 2.22 0.71
C GLN A 54 11.46 3.18 -0.42
N LEU A 55 11.18 4.42 -0.05
CA LEU A 55 10.84 5.48 -1.01
C LEU A 55 11.97 6.53 -1.05
N PRO A 56 12.07 7.30 -2.16
CA PRO A 56 13.21 8.19 -2.33
C PRO A 56 13.22 9.43 -1.43
N ASP A 57 12.06 9.90 -0.99
CA ASP A 57 11.94 11.13 -0.21
C ASP A 57 11.68 10.88 1.29
N ILE A 58 10.63 10.13 1.61
CA ILE A 58 10.32 9.73 2.99
C ILE A 58 10.09 8.22 3.00
N ASP A 59 10.39 7.56 4.11
CA ASP A 59 10.12 6.13 4.17
C ASP A 59 8.62 5.86 4.27
N GLY A 60 8.22 4.60 3.99
CA GLY A 60 6.81 4.23 3.99
C GLY A 60 6.16 4.36 5.36
N ILE A 61 6.92 4.18 6.44
CA ILE A 61 6.40 4.33 7.81
C ILE A 61 6.03 5.78 8.08
N ALA A 62 6.90 6.72 7.68
CA ALA A 62 6.62 8.14 7.83
C ALA A 62 5.42 8.57 6.98
N ALA A 63 5.33 8.05 5.75
CA ALA A 63 4.20 8.33 4.87
C ALA A 63 2.89 7.83 5.48
N LEU A 64 2.90 6.63 6.05
CA LEU A 64 1.73 6.07 6.74
C LEU A 64 1.28 6.99 7.88
N GLY A 65 2.23 7.48 8.68
CA GLY A 65 1.92 8.41 9.77
C GLY A 65 1.19 9.64 9.29
N ARG A 66 1.64 10.22 8.17
CA ARG A 66 0.99 11.39 7.58
C ARG A 66 -0.41 11.10 7.08
N ILE A 67 -0.63 9.92 6.49
CA ILE A 67 -1.96 9.50 6.05
C ILE A 67 -2.89 9.38 7.27
N ARG A 68 -2.41 8.77 8.35
CA ARG A 68 -3.22 8.54 9.56
C ARG A 68 -3.51 9.81 10.37
N GLU A 69 -2.82 10.91 10.08
CA GLU A 69 -3.18 12.21 10.64
C GLU A 69 -4.55 12.65 10.18
N ASP A 70 -4.98 12.25 9.00
CA ASP A 70 -6.33 12.50 8.50
C ASP A 70 -7.25 11.38 8.99
N ARG A 71 -8.00 11.67 10.07
CA ARG A 71 -8.86 10.69 10.72
C ARG A 71 -9.99 10.19 9.82
N THR A 72 -10.33 10.93 8.78
CA THR A 72 -11.35 10.49 7.82
C THR A 72 -10.86 9.32 6.97
N LEU A 73 -9.56 9.03 6.98
CA LEU A 73 -8.97 7.90 6.28
C LEU A 73 -8.74 6.69 7.18
N ASP A 74 -9.23 6.70 8.41
CA ASP A 74 -8.98 5.60 9.36
C ASP A 74 -9.49 4.25 8.87
N GLY A 75 -10.54 4.22 8.06
CA GLY A 75 -11.07 2.97 7.51
C GLY A 75 -10.35 2.46 6.26
N MET A 76 -9.41 3.24 5.72
CA MET A 76 -8.70 2.88 4.49
C MET A 76 -7.52 1.96 4.80
N PRO A 77 -7.49 0.74 4.23
CA PRO A 77 -6.34 -0.14 4.45
C PRO A 77 -5.10 0.38 3.73
N VAL A 78 -3.95 0.30 4.41
CA VAL A 78 -2.64 0.61 3.85
C VAL A 78 -1.76 -0.60 4.04
N LEU A 79 -1.32 -1.20 2.94
CA LEU A 79 -0.48 -2.39 2.95
C LEU A 79 0.94 -2.00 2.57
N ALA A 80 1.91 -2.54 3.30
CA ALA A 80 3.32 -2.31 3.01
C ALA A 80 3.82 -3.30 1.96
N ILE A 81 4.73 -2.84 1.09
CA ILE A 81 5.48 -3.72 0.20
C ILE A 81 6.94 -3.62 0.62
N SER A 82 7.56 -4.75 0.93
CA SER A 82 8.91 -4.76 1.49
C SER A 82 9.73 -5.92 0.95
N ALA A 83 11.01 -5.63 0.67
CA ALA A 83 11.97 -6.65 0.31
C ALA A 83 12.53 -7.39 1.53
N SER A 84 12.26 -6.89 2.73
CA SER A 84 12.82 -7.48 3.94
C SER A 84 12.14 -8.80 4.30
N VAL A 85 12.97 -9.81 4.58
CA VAL A 85 12.50 -11.10 5.08
C VAL A 85 12.84 -11.29 6.55
N MET A 86 13.42 -10.28 7.20
CA MET A 86 13.83 -10.38 8.60
C MET A 86 12.60 -10.22 9.51
N PRO A 87 12.38 -11.16 10.43
CA PRO A 87 11.20 -11.12 11.30
C PRO A 87 11.08 -9.81 12.11
N ASP A 88 12.19 -9.27 12.59
CA ASP A 88 12.18 -8.03 13.37
C ASP A 88 11.70 -6.86 12.56
N GLU A 89 12.13 -6.76 11.30
CA GLU A 89 11.70 -5.68 10.42
C GLU A 89 10.24 -5.84 10.04
N GLN A 90 9.79 -7.06 9.80
CA GLN A 90 8.38 -7.31 9.49
C GLN A 90 7.49 -6.95 10.67
N GLN A 91 7.91 -7.26 11.89
CA GLN A 91 7.18 -6.87 13.10
C GLN A 91 7.12 -5.35 13.23
N LYS A 92 8.21 -4.66 12.94
CA LYS A 92 8.25 -3.21 12.99
C LYS A 92 7.23 -2.59 12.00
N ILE A 93 7.17 -3.15 10.80
CA ILE A 93 6.22 -2.68 9.78
C ILE A 93 4.77 -2.84 10.29
N VAL A 94 4.43 -3.99 10.82
CA VAL A 94 3.08 -4.23 11.34
C VAL A 94 2.78 -3.33 12.53
N ARG A 95 3.72 -3.18 13.45
CA ARG A 95 3.54 -2.31 14.63
C ARG A 95 3.41 -0.84 14.26
N SER A 96 3.92 -0.43 13.12
CA SER A 96 3.83 0.95 12.65
C SER A 96 2.42 1.33 12.22
N GLY A 97 1.52 0.35 12.07
CA GLY A 97 0.13 0.60 11.71
C GLY A 97 -0.25 0.16 10.30
N PHE A 98 0.65 -0.48 9.57
CA PHE A 98 0.28 -1.12 8.30
C PHE A 98 -0.63 -2.30 8.59
N ASP A 99 -1.65 -2.45 7.76
CA ASP A 99 -2.66 -3.50 7.96
C ASP A 99 -2.15 -4.89 7.57
N ALA A 100 -1.20 -4.95 6.64
CA ALA A 100 -0.49 -6.15 6.26
C ALA A 100 0.77 -5.77 5.51
N PHE A 101 1.63 -6.74 5.21
CA PHE A 101 2.76 -6.49 4.32
C PHE A 101 2.82 -7.55 3.22
N ILE A 102 3.38 -7.16 2.08
CA ILE A 102 3.59 -8.01 0.93
C ILE A 102 5.08 -8.03 0.66
N THR A 103 5.65 -9.23 0.55
CA THR A 103 7.09 -9.37 0.34
C THR A 103 7.45 -9.28 -1.14
N LYS A 104 8.64 -8.78 -1.43
CA LYS A 104 9.24 -8.81 -2.76
C LYS A 104 10.20 -9.99 -2.86
N PRO A 105 10.29 -10.67 -4.00
CA PRO A 105 9.49 -10.49 -5.22
C PRO A 105 8.03 -10.84 -5.00
N ILE A 106 7.15 -10.17 -5.73
CA ILE A 106 5.72 -10.33 -5.55
C ILE A 106 5.27 -11.70 -6.06
N ASN A 107 4.61 -12.46 -5.18
CA ASN A 107 3.93 -13.70 -5.55
C ASN A 107 2.51 -13.35 -5.98
N LEU A 108 2.17 -13.65 -7.22
CA LEU A 108 0.89 -13.23 -7.80
C LEU A 108 -0.30 -13.69 -6.96
N LYS A 109 -0.34 -14.97 -6.59
CA LYS A 109 -1.48 -15.52 -5.84
C LYS A 109 -1.61 -14.89 -4.47
N ALA A 110 -0.51 -14.83 -3.72
CA ALA A 110 -0.51 -14.23 -2.38
C ALA A 110 -0.89 -12.75 -2.43
N PHE A 111 -0.38 -12.02 -3.42
CA PHE A 111 -0.69 -10.62 -3.62
C PHE A 111 -2.19 -10.42 -3.87
N GLN A 112 -2.75 -11.17 -4.80
CA GLN A 112 -4.16 -11.06 -5.14
C GLN A 112 -5.05 -11.41 -3.94
N GLU A 113 -4.75 -12.47 -3.23
CA GLU A 113 -5.52 -12.87 -2.05
C GLU A 113 -5.53 -11.80 -0.97
N THR A 114 -4.35 -11.21 -0.70
CA THR A 114 -4.23 -10.17 0.33
C THR A 114 -4.98 -8.91 -0.07
N VAL A 115 -4.79 -8.44 -1.29
CA VAL A 115 -5.45 -7.22 -1.78
C VAL A 115 -6.98 -7.39 -1.80
N GLU A 116 -7.46 -8.49 -2.36
CA GLU A 116 -8.91 -8.71 -2.46
C GLU A 116 -9.56 -8.82 -1.08
N ARG A 117 -8.87 -9.44 -0.13
CA ARG A 117 -9.37 -9.54 1.24
C ARG A 117 -9.58 -8.17 1.87
N PHE A 118 -8.60 -7.27 1.75
CA PHE A 118 -8.71 -5.93 2.33
C PHE A 118 -9.68 -5.04 1.56
N LEU A 119 -9.82 -5.22 0.25
CA LEU A 119 -10.82 -4.49 -0.52
C LEU A 119 -12.25 -4.91 -0.11
N ALA A 120 -12.44 -6.19 0.21
CA ALA A 120 -13.75 -6.70 0.63
C ALA A 120 -14.10 -6.32 2.06
N GLN A 121 -13.12 -6.33 2.97
CA GLN A 121 -13.36 -6.17 4.41
C GLN A 121 -13.03 -4.78 4.93
N GLY A 122 -12.19 -4.02 4.20
CA GLY A 122 -11.66 -2.78 4.70
C GLY A 122 -10.64 -3.01 5.81
N ARG A 123 -10.26 -1.93 6.48
CA ARG A 123 -9.35 -1.99 7.61
C ARG A 123 -10.10 -2.45 8.86
N ARG A 124 -9.54 -3.41 9.57
CA ARG A 124 -10.10 -3.81 10.86
C ARG A 124 -9.76 -2.76 11.90
N THR A 125 -10.80 -2.18 12.46
CA THR A 125 -10.65 -1.29 13.61
C THR A 125 -10.98 -2.10 14.87
N GLY A 126 -10.05 -2.17 15.72
CA GLY A 126 -10.38 -2.80 16.96
C GLY A 126 -9.60 -3.76 17.53
#